data_b6bc4805902d77af8c19b0bd6e44767b
#
_entry.id   b6bc4805902d77af8c19b0bd6e44767b
#
_cell.length_a   1.000
_cell.length_b   1.000
_cell.length_c   1.000
_cell.angle_alpha   90.00
_cell.angle_beta   90.00
_cell.angle_gamma   90.00
#
_symmetry.space_group_name_H-M   'P 1'
#
loop_
_entity.id
_entity.type
_entity.pdbx_description
1 polymer ?
#
loop_
_entity_poly.entity_id
_entity_poly.type
_entity_poly.pdbx_seq_one_letter_code
_entity_poly.pdbx_strand_id
1 'polypeptide(L)'
;VFSAVNDGVPTTTGKTRLFSSGPGSLGAAASGAGSRIELRDTEIRTRGFLGKGIDVRMDGSALAENISIDTGGRSAHGVYVDVSGSRVDLAGSAIVTRGIEACGIAVNYAPGAIVNVADTLARTGGDHASALFMPGASSVAFGDAYLQTAGYAAAGVDARKAVSTGRARPTCRPASACACMA
;
A
#
# COMPACT_ATOMS: atom_id res chain seq x y z
N VAL A 1 -7.53 -8.44 13.20
CA VAL A 1 -6.20 -8.22 12.61
C VAL A 1 -5.54 -9.56 12.33
N PHE A 2 -5.06 -9.75 11.13
CA PHE A 2 -4.20 -10.88 10.76
C PHE A 2 -2.74 -10.44 10.89
N SER A 3 -1.96 -11.01 11.80
CA SER A 3 -0.66 -10.43 12.14
C SER A 3 0.46 -11.44 12.36
N ALA A 4 1.67 -11.05 11.98
CA ALA A 4 2.94 -11.70 12.27
C ALA A 4 3.78 -10.80 13.18
N VAL A 5 4.27 -11.36 14.26
CA VAL A 5 5.19 -10.70 15.20
C VAL A 5 6.18 -11.74 15.69
N ASN A 6 7.44 -11.36 15.90
CA ASN A 6 8.49 -12.23 16.43
C ASN A 6 8.64 -13.55 15.63
N ASP A 7 9.06 -13.45 14.39
CA ASP A 7 9.31 -14.57 13.45
C ASP A 7 8.08 -15.39 13.04
N GLY A 8 6.87 -14.87 13.31
CA GLY A 8 5.63 -15.53 12.87
C GLY A 8 5.43 -15.42 11.35
N VAL A 9 4.92 -16.52 10.74
CA VAL A 9 4.58 -16.56 9.31
C VAL A 9 3.14 -17.04 9.10
N PRO A 10 2.11 -16.27 9.49
CA PRO A 10 0.75 -16.61 9.19
C PRO A 10 0.46 -16.50 7.68
N THR A 11 -0.26 -17.48 7.15
CA THR A 11 -0.62 -17.59 5.73
C THR A 11 -2.13 -17.73 5.58
N THR A 12 -2.71 -16.99 4.61
CA THR A 12 -4.09 -17.23 4.18
C THR A 12 -4.12 -18.25 3.04
N THR A 13 -5.05 -19.19 3.11
CA THR A 13 -5.27 -20.18 2.05
C THR A 13 -6.73 -20.13 1.62
N GLY A 14 -6.97 -20.01 0.31
CA GLY A 14 -8.32 -19.88 -0.24
C GLY A 14 -8.95 -18.50 0.02
N LYS A 15 -10.26 -18.38 -0.25
CA LYS A 15 -10.99 -17.11 -0.16
C LYS A 15 -11.12 -16.63 1.28
N THR A 16 -10.19 -15.79 1.71
CA THR A 16 -10.19 -15.20 3.06
C THR A 16 -10.74 -13.77 3.03
N ARG A 17 -11.47 -13.38 4.08
CA ARG A 17 -11.99 -12.01 4.25
C ARG A 17 -11.55 -11.44 5.59
N LEU A 18 -10.87 -10.31 5.55
CA LEU A 18 -10.39 -9.57 6.72
C LEU A 18 -11.12 -8.23 6.79
N PHE A 19 -11.98 -8.08 7.80
CA PHE A 19 -12.70 -6.83 8.03
C PHE A 19 -12.30 -6.23 9.36
N SER A 20 -12.00 -4.93 9.35
CA SER A 20 -11.75 -4.21 10.58
C SER A 20 -12.35 -2.79 10.52
N SER A 21 -12.78 -2.28 11.67
CA SER A 21 -13.36 -0.95 11.81
C SER A 21 -12.85 -0.28 13.08
N GLY A 22 -12.91 1.03 13.11
CA GLY A 22 -12.41 1.83 14.21
C GLY A 22 -11.08 2.51 13.91
N PRO A 23 -10.71 3.53 14.70
CA PRO A 23 -9.46 4.26 14.52
C PRO A 23 -8.24 3.34 14.62
N GLY A 24 -7.27 3.49 13.71
CA GLY A 24 -6.05 2.69 13.67
C GLY A 24 -6.26 1.22 13.33
N SER A 25 -7.44 0.83 12.82
CA SER A 25 -7.72 -0.57 12.49
C SER A 25 -6.81 -1.10 11.37
N LEU A 26 -6.34 -2.32 11.48
CA LEU A 26 -5.49 -3.00 10.51
C LEU A 26 -6.20 -4.21 9.93
N GLY A 27 -6.05 -4.44 8.62
CA GLY A 27 -6.45 -5.70 7.98
C GLY A 27 -5.42 -6.78 8.28
N ALA A 28 -4.18 -6.58 7.83
CA ALA A 28 -3.06 -7.47 8.07
C ALA A 28 -1.81 -6.68 8.48
N ALA A 29 -0.94 -7.26 9.29
CA ALA A 29 0.28 -6.60 9.75
C ALA A 29 1.46 -7.56 9.91
N ALA A 30 2.68 -7.10 9.57
CA ALA A 30 3.93 -7.76 9.88
C ALA A 30 4.87 -6.77 10.54
N SER A 31 5.41 -7.13 11.70
CA SER A 31 6.29 -6.23 12.46
C SER A 31 7.41 -7.01 13.16
N GLY A 32 8.62 -6.54 12.96
CA GLY A 32 9.83 -7.15 13.48
C GLY A 32 10.55 -8.03 12.46
N ALA A 33 11.88 -8.14 12.62
CA ALA A 33 12.70 -8.99 11.77
C ALA A 33 12.19 -10.44 11.80
N GLY A 34 12.24 -11.12 10.66
CA GLY A 34 11.70 -12.47 10.51
C GLY A 34 10.18 -12.58 10.40
N SER A 35 9.44 -11.56 10.84
CA SER A 35 7.97 -11.57 10.72
C SER A 35 7.52 -11.42 9.27
N ARG A 36 6.66 -12.34 8.82
CA ARG A 36 6.17 -12.36 7.44
C ARG A 36 4.69 -12.71 7.41
N ILE A 37 3.90 -11.99 6.62
CA ILE A 37 2.54 -12.38 6.26
C ILE A 37 2.50 -12.84 4.81
N GLU A 38 1.74 -13.90 4.55
CA GLU A 38 1.44 -14.37 3.20
C GLU A 38 -0.06 -14.34 2.97
N LEU A 39 -0.48 -13.51 2.03
CA LEU A 39 -1.88 -13.28 1.69
C LEU A 39 -2.14 -13.74 0.26
N ARG A 40 -3.04 -14.71 0.12
CA ARG A 40 -3.50 -15.20 -1.18
C ARG A 40 -5.02 -15.19 -1.24
N ASP A 41 -5.56 -14.78 -2.38
CA ASP A 41 -7.01 -14.75 -2.63
C ASP A 41 -7.80 -14.06 -1.50
N THR A 42 -7.26 -12.96 -0.95
CA THR A 42 -7.74 -12.34 0.28
C THR A 42 -8.41 -10.99 0.00
N GLU A 43 -9.61 -10.80 0.54
CA GLU A 43 -10.30 -9.52 0.59
C GLU A 43 -10.04 -8.83 1.92
N ILE A 44 -9.51 -7.60 1.88
CA ILE A 44 -9.23 -6.77 3.05
C ILE A 44 -10.10 -5.52 2.98
N ARG A 45 -10.90 -5.26 4.03
CA ARG A 45 -11.63 -4.00 4.18
C ARG A 45 -11.36 -3.37 5.52
N THR A 46 -10.95 -2.11 5.50
CA THR A 46 -10.81 -1.30 6.73
C THR A 46 -11.67 -0.05 6.64
N ARG A 47 -12.32 0.27 7.77
CA ARG A 47 -13.15 1.47 7.90
C ARG A 47 -12.78 2.18 9.18
N GLY A 48 -12.04 3.25 9.08
CA GLY A 48 -11.64 4.01 10.27
C GLY A 48 -10.51 4.98 9.97
N PHE A 49 -10.43 6.02 10.77
CA PHE A 49 -9.32 6.97 10.73
C PHE A 49 -7.99 6.24 10.94
N LEU A 50 -6.97 6.50 10.12
CA LEU A 50 -5.67 5.81 10.12
C LEU A 50 -5.73 4.29 9.93
N GLY A 51 -6.87 3.74 9.48
CA GLY A 51 -6.99 2.33 9.17
C GLY A 51 -6.09 1.95 7.98
N LYS A 52 -5.47 0.77 8.02
CA LYS A 52 -4.59 0.30 6.94
C LYS A 52 -5.01 -1.07 6.45
N GLY A 53 -4.91 -1.29 5.16
CA GLY A 53 -5.13 -2.63 4.60
C GLY A 53 -4.02 -3.56 5.06
N ILE A 54 -2.79 -3.28 4.66
CA ILE A 54 -1.57 -3.98 5.08
C ILE A 54 -0.63 -2.98 5.75
N ASP A 55 -0.06 -3.35 6.89
CA ASP A 55 0.91 -2.54 7.65
C ASP A 55 2.19 -3.36 7.88
N VAL A 56 3.32 -2.92 7.31
CA VAL A 56 4.60 -3.63 7.41
C VAL A 56 5.65 -2.71 8.00
N ARG A 57 6.29 -3.15 9.09
CA ARG A 57 7.24 -2.34 9.86
C ARG A 57 8.42 -3.14 10.40
N MET A 58 9.51 -2.44 10.75
CA MET A 58 10.64 -2.98 11.53
C MET A 58 11.18 -4.29 10.95
N ASP A 59 11.64 -4.25 9.70
CA ASP A 59 12.18 -5.41 8.97
C ASP A 59 11.15 -6.56 8.73
N GLY A 60 9.86 -6.29 8.95
CA GLY A 60 8.80 -7.21 8.61
C GLY A 60 8.61 -7.33 7.09
N SER A 61 7.91 -8.38 6.66
CA SER A 61 7.64 -8.58 5.23
C SER A 61 6.20 -9.02 4.95
N ALA A 62 5.72 -8.70 3.75
CA ALA A 62 4.43 -9.15 3.24
C ALA A 62 4.57 -9.67 1.80
N LEU A 63 4.04 -10.84 1.55
CA LEU A 63 3.76 -11.36 0.21
C LEU A 63 2.24 -11.35 0.01
N ALA A 64 1.78 -10.67 -1.03
CA ALA A 64 0.35 -10.51 -1.30
C ALA A 64 0.06 -10.80 -2.78
N GLU A 65 -0.67 -11.88 -3.04
CA GLU A 65 -1.01 -12.36 -4.37
C GLU A 65 -2.53 -12.44 -4.53
N ASN A 66 -3.04 -11.86 -5.61
CA ASN A 66 -4.45 -11.88 -5.95
C ASN A 66 -5.35 -11.37 -4.79
N ILE A 67 -4.96 -10.25 -4.19
CA ILE A 67 -5.73 -9.66 -3.09
C ILE A 67 -6.50 -8.42 -3.51
N SER A 68 -7.54 -8.11 -2.76
CA SER A 68 -8.32 -6.89 -2.91
C SER A 68 -8.31 -6.11 -1.58
N ILE A 69 -7.88 -4.86 -1.63
CA ILE A 69 -7.83 -3.96 -0.48
C ILE A 69 -8.78 -2.78 -0.71
N ASP A 70 -9.68 -2.53 0.24
CA ASP A 70 -10.60 -1.41 0.23
C ASP A 70 -10.54 -0.66 1.57
N THR A 71 -9.98 0.55 1.57
CA THR A 71 -9.91 1.39 2.76
C THR A 71 -10.80 2.62 2.64
N GLY A 72 -11.48 3.01 3.72
CA GLY A 72 -12.50 4.06 3.68
C GLY A 72 -12.31 5.24 4.63
N GLY A 73 -11.30 5.27 5.49
CA GLY A 73 -11.05 6.34 6.44
C GLY A 73 -10.07 7.40 5.96
N ARG A 74 -10.04 8.58 6.61
CA ARG A 74 -8.99 9.57 6.40
C ARG A 74 -7.63 8.97 6.80
N SER A 75 -6.59 9.24 6.01
CA SER A 75 -5.24 8.69 6.16
C SER A 75 -5.21 7.15 6.29
N ALA A 76 -6.22 6.48 5.72
CA ALA A 76 -6.37 5.03 5.72
C ALA A 76 -5.73 4.44 4.46
N HIS A 77 -4.43 4.17 4.54
CA HIS A 77 -3.66 3.69 3.39
C HIS A 77 -4.01 2.24 3.01
N GLY A 78 -3.89 1.92 1.72
CA GLY A 78 -4.04 0.53 1.25
C GLY A 78 -2.92 -0.35 1.79
N VAL A 79 -1.68 -0.03 1.40
CA VAL A 79 -0.45 -0.64 1.92
C VAL A 79 0.39 0.44 2.58
N TYR A 80 0.85 0.18 3.77
CA TYR A 80 1.69 1.09 4.53
C TYR A 80 2.99 0.39 4.94
N VAL A 81 4.10 0.98 4.57
CA VAL A 81 5.44 0.49 4.90
C VAL A 81 6.16 1.57 5.70
N ASP A 82 6.61 1.23 6.89
CA ASP A 82 7.26 2.17 7.79
C ASP A 82 8.47 1.52 8.46
N VAL A 83 9.45 2.35 8.81
CA VAL A 83 10.72 1.92 9.40
C VAL A 83 11.58 1.10 8.41
N SER A 84 12.88 1.08 8.61
CA SER A 84 13.88 0.50 7.71
C SER A 84 13.73 -1.01 7.48
N GLY A 85 14.24 -1.49 6.35
CA GLY A 85 14.39 -2.92 6.04
C GLY A 85 13.13 -3.67 5.63
N SER A 86 11.95 -3.04 5.76
CA SER A 86 10.67 -3.70 5.46
C SER A 86 10.52 -4.05 3.97
N ARG A 87 9.85 -5.17 3.69
CA ARG A 87 9.64 -5.65 2.32
C ARG A 87 8.17 -5.95 2.03
N VAL A 88 7.70 -5.52 0.87
CA VAL A 88 6.36 -5.88 0.35
C VAL A 88 6.46 -6.32 -1.10
N ASP A 89 5.93 -7.49 -1.39
CA ASP A 89 5.75 -8.02 -2.74
C ASP A 89 4.24 -8.14 -3.02
N LEU A 90 3.75 -7.37 -3.99
CA LEU A 90 2.35 -7.34 -4.45
C LEU A 90 2.27 -7.86 -5.87
N ALA A 91 1.38 -8.82 -6.14
CA ALA A 91 1.12 -9.32 -7.48
C ALA A 91 -0.37 -9.55 -7.73
N GLY A 92 -0.85 -9.24 -8.94
CA GLY A 92 -2.22 -9.51 -9.38
C GLY A 92 -3.30 -8.85 -8.50
N SER A 93 -3.02 -7.71 -7.86
CA SER A 93 -3.81 -7.19 -6.75
C SER A 93 -4.56 -5.91 -7.10
N ALA A 94 -5.60 -5.59 -6.32
CA ALA A 94 -6.36 -4.35 -6.46
C ALA A 94 -6.41 -3.59 -5.13
N ILE A 95 -6.01 -2.32 -5.13
CA ILE A 95 -6.02 -1.45 -3.98
C ILE A 95 -6.93 -0.26 -4.28
N VAL A 96 -7.93 -0.03 -3.44
CA VAL A 96 -8.84 1.11 -3.52
C VAL A 96 -8.86 1.86 -2.20
N THR A 97 -8.52 3.15 -2.22
CA THR A 97 -8.64 4.04 -1.05
C THR A 97 -9.60 5.18 -1.35
N ARG A 98 -10.41 5.59 -0.37
CA ARG A 98 -11.44 6.64 -0.55
C ARG A 98 -11.27 7.84 0.36
N GLY A 99 -10.45 7.74 1.38
CA GLY A 99 -10.28 8.81 2.36
C GLY A 99 -9.34 9.93 1.90
N ILE A 100 -9.50 11.10 2.48
CA ILE A 100 -8.54 12.20 2.36
C ILE A 100 -7.18 11.71 2.88
N GLU A 101 -6.08 12.05 2.19
CA GLU A 101 -4.71 11.63 2.55
C GLU A 101 -4.51 10.09 2.59
N ALA A 102 -5.43 9.32 2.05
CA ALA A 102 -5.39 7.86 2.06
C ALA A 102 -4.71 7.32 0.79
N CYS A 103 -3.40 7.22 0.81
CA CYS A 103 -2.62 6.73 -0.33
C CYS A 103 -2.87 5.24 -0.62
N GLY A 104 -2.73 4.86 -1.89
CA GLY A 104 -2.79 3.44 -2.28
C GLY A 104 -1.65 2.66 -1.63
N ILE A 105 -0.42 3.07 -1.91
CA ILE A 105 0.80 2.54 -1.30
C ILE A 105 1.55 3.73 -0.67
N ALA A 106 1.84 3.66 0.61
CA ALA A 106 2.61 4.67 1.33
C ALA A 106 3.86 4.03 1.95
N VAL A 107 5.04 4.48 1.52
CA VAL A 107 6.34 4.05 2.04
C VAL A 107 6.92 5.21 2.85
N ASN A 108 6.58 5.26 4.14
CA ASN A 108 6.82 6.41 5.00
C ASN A 108 8.17 6.32 5.72
N TYR A 109 9.11 7.20 5.32
CA TYR A 109 10.45 7.31 5.93
C TYR A 109 11.11 5.95 6.25
N ALA A 110 10.99 5.01 5.35
CA ALA A 110 11.50 3.64 5.51
C ALA A 110 12.80 3.42 4.68
N PRO A 111 13.97 3.92 5.12
CA PRO A 111 15.22 3.74 4.39
C PRO A 111 15.52 2.27 4.16
N GLY A 112 15.85 1.91 2.92
CA GLY A 112 16.12 0.52 2.56
C GLY A 112 14.88 -0.37 2.43
N ALA A 113 13.66 0.16 2.58
CA ALA A 113 12.46 -0.59 2.28
C ALA A 113 12.38 -0.93 0.78
N ILE A 114 11.92 -2.14 0.48
CA ILE A 114 11.74 -2.65 -0.88
C ILE A 114 10.27 -2.97 -1.09
N VAL A 115 9.67 -2.35 -2.11
CA VAL A 115 8.29 -2.66 -2.51
C VAL A 115 8.29 -3.05 -3.99
N ASN A 116 7.87 -4.27 -4.28
CA ASN A 116 7.67 -4.74 -5.64
C ASN A 116 6.17 -4.82 -5.94
N VAL A 117 5.77 -4.25 -7.06
CA VAL A 117 4.36 -4.17 -7.48
C VAL A 117 4.24 -4.68 -8.90
N ALA A 118 3.60 -5.82 -9.09
CA ALA A 118 3.36 -6.42 -10.40
C ALA A 118 1.87 -6.62 -10.64
N ASP A 119 1.40 -6.38 -11.87
CA ASP A 119 0.00 -6.60 -12.30
C ASP A 119 -1.03 -6.04 -11.30
N THR A 120 -0.77 -4.88 -10.72
CA THR A 120 -1.54 -4.35 -9.61
C THR A 120 -2.18 -3.01 -9.96
N LEU A 121 -3.47 -2.88 -9.64
CA LEU A 121 -4.22 -1.64 -9.72
C LEU A 121 -4.19 -0.93 -8.35
N ALA A 122 -3.67 0.31 -8.30
CA ALA A 122 -3.83 1.18 -7.14
C ALA A 122 -4.68 2.41 -7.52
N ARG A 123 -5.87 2.51 -6.92
CA ARG A 123 -6.82 3.60 -7.17
C ARG A 123 -7.11 4.38 -5.90
N THR A 124 -6.94 5.71 -5.96
CA THR A 124 -7.28 6.61 -4.85
C THR A 124 -8.38 7.59 -5.26
N GLY A 125 -9.32 7.89 -4.35
CA GLY A 125 -10.42 8.81 -4.59
C GLY A 125 -10.42 10.05 -3.69
N GLY A 126 -9.60 10.09 -2.66
CA GLY A 126 -9.55 11.19 -1.70
C GLY A 126 -8.60 12.31 -2.12
N ASP A 127 -8.82 13.52 -1.59
CA ASP A 127 -7.92 14.64 -1.75
C ASP A 127 -6.58 14.35 -1.08
N HIS A 128 -5.48 14.82 -1.67
CA HIS A 128 -4.10 14.57 -1.21
C HIS A 128 -3.74 13.08 -1.08
N ALA A 129 -4.46 12.21 -1.77
CA ALA A 129 -4.32 10.76 -1.70
C ALA A 129 -3.58 10.24 -2.95
N SER A 130 -2.27 10.19 -2.91
CA SER A 130 -1.46 9.68 -4.02
C SER A 130 -1.60 8.16 -4.18
N ALA A 131 -1.52 7.65 -5.41
CA ALA A 131 -1.53 6.21 -5.61
C ALA A 131 -0.27 5.56 -5.04
N LEU A 132 0.90 6.21 -5.23
CA LEU A 132 2.13 5.91 -4.50
C LEU A 132 2.64 7.18 -3.82
N PHE A 133 2.98 7.06 -2.53
CA PHE A 133 3.62 8.11 -1.74
C PHE A 133 4.94 7.60 -1.13
N MET A 134 6.05 8.28 -1.41
CA MET A 134 7.41 7.92 -0.97
C MET A 134 8.22 9.15 -0.60
N PRO A 135 8.16 9.65 0.64
CA PRO A 135 8.92 10.83 1.06
C PRO A 135 10.38 10.56 1.42
N GLY A 136 10.79 9.31 1.56
CA GLY A 136 12.10 8.87 2.04
C GLY A 136 12.90 8.05 1.03
N ALA A 137 14.11 7.65 1.42
CA ALA A 137 15.04 6.85 0.63
C ALA A 137 14.63 5.36 0.61
N SER A 138 13.68 5.01 -0.22
CA SER A 138 13.16 3.65 -0.40
C SER A 138 13.20 3.26 -1.88
N SER A 139 13.02 1.99 -2.19
CA SER A 139 12.93 1.50 -3.56
C SER A 139 11.54 0.91 -3.83
N VAL A 140 10.92 1.35 -4.92
CA VAL A 140 9.69 0.73 -5.43
C VAL A 140 9.89 0.35 -6.89
N ALA A 141 9.71 -0.93 -7.20
CA ALA A 141 9.75 -1.46 -8.55
C ALA A 141 8.33 -1.78 -9.04
N PHE A 142 8.02 -1.37 -10.25
CA PHE A 142 6.73 -1.64 -10.89
C PHE A 142 6.90 -2.55 -12.11
N GLY A 143 6.07 -3.59 -12.20
CA GLY A 143 5.85 -4.39 -13.40
C GLY A 143 4.37 -4.38 -13.76
N ASP A 144 4.01 -3.71 -14.85
CA ASP A 144 2.62 -3.60 -15.36
C ASP A 144 1.58 -3.08 -14.33
N ALA A 145 2.01 -2.18 -13.46
CA ALA A 145 1.14 -1.56 -12.46
C ALA A 145 0.30 -0.43 -13.06
N TYR A 146 -0.93 -0.31 -12.60
CA TYR A 146 -1.87 0.74 -13.01
C TYR A 146 -2.19 1.65 -11.83
N LEU A 147 -1.76 2.93 -11.91
CA LEU A 147 -1.93 3.91 -10.84
C LEU A 147 -2.97 4.96 -11.26
N GLN A 148 -4.06 5.09 -10.50
CA GLN A 148 -5.14 6.03 -10.77
C GLN A 148 -5.46 6.88 -9.54
N THR A 149 -5.58 8.20 -9.74
CA THR A 149 -6.01 9.15 -8.71
C THR A 149 -7.17 10.00 -9.21
N ALA A 150 -8.07 10.40 -8.32
CA ALA A 150 -9.22 11.25 -8.66
C ALA A 150 -9.39 12.44 -7.69
N GLY A 151 -8.69 12.52 -6.58
CA GLY A 151 -8.77 13.58 -5.60
C GLY A 151 -8.00 14.85 -5.99
N TYR A 152 -8.32 15.98 -5.36
CA TYR A 152 -7.57 17.22 -5.49
C TYR A 152 -6.15 17.05 -4.94
N ALA A 153 -5.15 17.61 -5.61
CA ALA A 153 -3.72 17.51 -5.25
C ALA A 153 -3.23 16.07 -4.99
N ALA A 154 -3.84 15.08 -5.66
CA ALA A 154 -3.46 13.68 -5.60
C ALA A 154 -2.54 13.35 -6.78
N ALA A 155 -1.36 12.80 -6.52
CA ALA A 155 -0.40 12.41 -7.53
C ALA A 155 -0.47 10.90 -7.84
N GLY A 156 -0.24 10.50 -9.09
CA GLY A 156 -0.03 9.08 -9.42
C GLY A 156 1.18 8.53 -8.63
N VAL A 157 2.30 9.24 -8.68
CA VAL A 157 3.50 8.96 -7.89
C VAL A 157 3.97 10.26 -7.24
N ASP A 158 4.10 10.29 -5.92
CA ASP A 158 4.74 11.36 -5.14
C ASP A 158 6.00 10.78 -4.48
N ALA A 159 7.13 10.96 -5.12
CA ALA A 159 8.43 10.45 -4.68
C ALA A 159 9.40 11.60 -4.41
N ARG A 160 9.85 11.72 -3.14
CA ARG A 160 10.70 12.82 -2.69
C ARG A 160 12.04 12.33 -2.24
N LYS A 161 13.02 12.02 -2.70
CA LYS A 161 14.30 11.36 -2.33
C LYS A 161 14.26 9.84 -2.45
N ALA A 162 13.46 9.33 -3.37
CA ALA A 162 13.31 7.91 -3.59
C ALA A 162 13.80 7.53 -4.99
N VAL A 163 14.13 6.27 -5.18
CA VAL A 163 14.39 5.68 -6.50
C VAL A 163 13.21 4.78 -6.85
N SER A 164 12.43 5.17 -7.84
CA SER A 164 11.41 4.28 -8.43
C SER A 164 11.93 3.74 -9.76
N THR A 165 11.86 2.44 -9.97
CA THR A 165 12.22 1.78 -11.22
C THR A 165 11.05 0.96 -11.73
N GLY A 166 10.72 1.07 -13.02
CA GLY A 166 9.68 0.22 -13.61
C GLY A 166 8.76 0.93 -14.60
N ARG A 167 7.85 0.18 -15.19
CA ARG A 167 6.80 0.68 -16.07
C ARG A 167 5.49 0.83 -15.29
N ALA A 168 5.12 2.05 -14.94
CA ALA A 168 3.78 2.38 -14.49
C ALA A 168 3.04 3.13 -15.61
N ARG A 169 1.74 2.85 -15.76
CA ARG A 169 0.86 3.66 -16.61
C ARG A 169 0.03 4.58 -15.70
N PRO A 170 0.44 5.83 -15.47
CA PRO A 170 -0.39 6.77 -14.73
C PRO A 170 -1.55 7.23 -15.63
N THR A 171 -2.77 7.15 -15.12
CA THR A 171 -3.93 7.82 -15.73
C THR A 171 -4.53 8.77 -14.71
N CYS A 172 -4.47 10.05 -15.04
CA CYS A 172 -5.18 11.08 -14.30
C CYS A 172 -6.45 11.45 -15.04
N ARG A 173 -7.59 11.56 -14.36
CA ARG A 173 -8.76 12.25 -14.94
C ARG A 173 -8.48 13.75 -14.96
N PRO A 174 -8.95 14.49 -16.00
CA PRO A 174 -8.60 15.90 -16.23
C PRO A 174 -9.37 16.84 -15.28
N ALA A 175 -9.02 16.85 -14.00
CA ALA A 175 -9.48 17.87 -13.06
C ALA A 175 -8.37 18.38 -12.11
N SER A 176 -7.18 17.84 -12.21
CA SER A 176 -6.01 18.31 -11.44
C SER A 176 -4.73 17.97 -12.20
N ALA A 177 -3.80 18.90 -12.23
CA ALA A 177 -2.55 18.76 -12.94
C ALA A 177 -1.77 17.53 -12.46
N CYS A 178 -1.56 16.56 -13.35
CA CYS A 178 -0.60 15.49 -13.13
C CYS A 178 0.82 16.08 -13.17
N ALA A 179 1.41 16.31 -12.03
CA ALA A 179 2.84 16.58 -11.95
C ALA A 179 3.59 15.24 -12.01
N CYS A 180 3.96 14.82 -13.23
CA CYS A 180 5.05 13.86 -13.39
C CYS A 180 6.35 14.66 -13.29
N MET A 181 7.03 14.64 -12.16
CA MET A 181 8.44 15.03 -12.12
C MET A 181 9.26 13.78 -12.42
N ALA A 182 10.02 13.90 -13.52
CA ALA A 182 11.07 12.96 -13.90
C ALA A 182 12.28 13.09 -12.95
#